data_fa549d7565e8935adeecb2a49019655f
#
_entry.id   fa549d7565e8935adeecb2a49019655f
#
_cell.length_a   1.000
_cell.length_b   1.000
_cell.length_c   1.000
_cell.angle_alpha   90.00
_cell.angle_beta   90.00
_cell.angle_gamma   90.00
#
_symmetry.space_group_name_H-M   'P 1'
#
loop_
_entity.id
_entity.type
_entity.pdbx_description
1 polymer ?
#
loop_
_entity_poly.entity_id
_entity_poly.type
_entity_poly.pdbx_seq_one_letter_code
_entity_poly.pdbx_strand_id
1 'polypeptide(L)'
;MLSDIVAIIAMFGTFFVVYLNHKKDIAMFKLDIDMERLNKLYVPFYRIYCTKMLSTRKLTDLSIEEIKEIFDILSNNLHYLETIAQDCYCNVYRVYATWIDSSFSSVESENQLNYSFGLLSNLILLDYRKLLRKCCLPEPLLQLTSRKPLQK
;
A
#
# COMPACT_ATOMS: atom_id res chain seq x y z
N MET A 1 10.75 -39.94 -42.96
CA MET A 1 11.88 -39.59 -42.03
C MET A 1 12.16 -38.10 -41.99
N LEU A 2 12.50 -37.41 -43.11
CA LEU A 2 12.79 -35.96 -43.07
C LEU A 2 11.54 -35.12 -42.70
N SER A 3 10.36 -35.49 -43.25
CA SER A 3 9.08 -34.84 -42.95
C SER A 3 8.70 -34.95 -41.45
N ASP A 4 8.98 -36.10 -40.85
CA ASP A 4 8.61 -36.34 -39.45
C ASP A 4 9.49 -35.54 -38.48
N ILE A 5 10.78 -35.35 -38.82
CA ILE A 5 11.69 -34.48 -38.08
C ILE A 5 11.23 -33.03 -38.19
N VAL A 6 10.85 -32.57 -39.36
CA VAL A 6 10.34 -31.20 -39.55
C VAL A 6 9.05 -30.97 -38.77
N ALA A 7 8.13 -31.95 -38.75
CA ALA A 7 6.87 -31.88 -38.01
C ALA A 7 7.12 -31.80 -36.48
N ILE A 8 8.09 -32.59 -35.97
CA ILE A 8 8.47 -32.57 -34.55
C ILE A 8 9.07 -31.20 -34.17
N ILE A 9 9.98 -30.67 -34.97
CA ILE A 9 10.58 -29.34 -34.72
C ILE A 9 9.51 -28.23 -34.75
N ALA A 10 8.58 -28.27 -35.70
CA ALA A 10 7.47 -27.33 -35.79
C ALA A 10 6.56 -27.41 -34.58
N MET A 11 6.26 -28.60 -34.08
CA MET A 11 5.47 -28.82 -32.86
C MET A 11 6.16 -28.23 -31.61
N PHE A 12 7.44 -28.50 -31.42
CA PHE A 12 8.19 -27.93 -30.32
C PHE A 12 8.29 -26.41 -30.42
N GLY A 13 8.46 -25.84 -31.61
CA GLY A 13 8.45 -24.41 -31.85
C GLY A 13 7.12 -23.78 -31.46
N THR A 14 6.00 -24.39 -31.81
CA THR A 14 4.66 -23.92 -31.44
C THR A 14 4.44 -23.96 -29.92
N PHE A 15 4.79 -25.05 -29.25
CA PHE A 15 4.70 -25.15 -27.81
C PHE A 15 5.55 -24.09 -27.10
N PHE A 16 6.75 -23.84 -27.62
CA PHE A 16 7.63 -22.81 -27.03
C PHE A 16 7.05 -21.39 -27.17
N VAL A 17 6.48 -21.06 -28.32
CA VAL A 17 5.82 -19.76 -28.53
C VAL A 17 4.60 -19.60 -27.62
N VAL A 18 3.76 -20.65 -27.51
CA VAL A 18 2.59 -20.63 -26.60
C VAL A 18 3.03 -20.44 -25.14
N TYR A 19 4.09 -21.14 -24.73
CA TYR A 19 4.63 -21.01 -23.38
C TYR A 19 5.15 -19.58 -23.08
N LEU A 20 5.87 -18.98 -24.04
CA LEU A 20 6.36 -17.59 -23.90
C LEU A 20 5.21 -16.57 -23.84
N ASN A 21 4.20 -16.75 -24.69
CA ASN A 21 3.01 -15.88 -24.65
C ASN A 21 2.27 -16.00 -23.33
N HIS A 22 2.06 -17.21 -22.83
CA HIS A 22 1.42 -17.44 -21.53
C HIS A 22 2.19 -16.77 -20.37
N LYS A 23 3.53 -16.88 -20.35
CA LYS A 23 4.36 -16.16 -19.36
C LYS A 23 4.21 -14.65 -19.46
N LYS A 24 4.17 -14.10 -20.68
CA LYS A 24 3.96 -12.67 -20.92
C LYS A 24 2.59 -12.22 -20.40
N ASP A 25 1.53 -12.99 -20.69
CA ASP A 25 0.16 -12.66 -20.25
C ASP A 25 0.04 -12.64 -18.74
N ILE A 26 0.66 -13.61 -18.03
CA ILE A 26 0.71 -13.63 -16.56
C ILE A 26 1.47 -12.41 -16.01
N ALA A 27 2.58 -12.04 -16.64
CA ALA A 27 3.36 -10.88 -16.22
C ALA A 27 2.57 -9.57 -16.41
N MET A 28 1.86 -9.41 -17.53
CA MET A 28 1.00 -8.26 -17.78
C MET A 28 -0.17 -8.20 -16.79
N PHE A 29 -0.84 -9.32 -16.54
CA PHE A 29 -1.94 -9.39 -15.56
C PHE A 29 -1.48 -8.97 -14.13
N LYS A 30 -0.29 -9.43 -13.72
CA LYS A 30 0.29 -9.00 -12.44
C LYS A 30 0.59 -7.50 -12.40
N LEU A 31 1.10 -6.95 -13.50
CA LEU A 31 1.38 -5.53 -13.62
C LEU A 31 0.08 -4.70 -13.53
N ASP A 32 -0.99 -5.15 -14.17
CA ASP A 32 -2.30 -4.48 -14.13
C ASP A 32 -2.85 -4.43 -12.71
N ILE A 33 -2.75 -5.53 -11.94
CA ILE A 33 -3.12 -5.56 -10.53
C ILE A 33 -2.28 -4.58 -9.70
N ASP A 34 -0.96 -4.55 -9.91
CA ASP A 34 -0.07 -3.63 -9.19
C ASP A 34 -0.37 -2.16 -9.53
N MET A 35 -0.70 -1.86 -10.79
CA MET A 35 -1.13 -0.52 -11.22
C MET A 35 -2.49 -0.14 -10.63
N GLU A 36 -3.43 -1.08 -10.52
CA GLU A 36 -4.70 -0.85 -9.85
C GLU A 36 -4.51 -0.52 -8.36
N ARG A 37 -3.68 -1.29 -7.65
CA ARG A 37 -3.30 -1.03 -6.26
C ARG A 37 -2.71 0.38 -6.09
N LEU A 38 -1.77 0.75 -6.96
CA LEU A 38 -1.16 2.08 -6.98
C LEU A 38 -2.21 3.18 -7.10
N ASN A 39 -3.08 3.07 -8.10
CA ASN A 39 -4.04 4.13 -8.42
C ASN A 39 -5.18 4.25 -7.40
N LYS A 40 -5.65 3.14 -6.84
CA LYS A 40 -6.81 3.14 -5.93
C LYS A 40 -6.44 3.40 -4.48
N LEU A 41 -5.26 2.98 -4.04
CA LEU A 41 -4.87 3.10 -2.63
C LEU A 41 -3.64 3.99 -2.44
N TYR A 42 -2.50 3.62 -3.04
CA TYR A 42 -1.22 4.20 -2.63
C TYR A 42 -1.04 5.64 -3.09
N VAL A 43 -1.46 5.98 -4.30
CA VAL A 43 -1.38 7.36 -4.82
C VAL A 43 -2.34 8.30 -4.09
N PRO A 44 -3.63 7.96 -3.87
CA PRO A 44 -4.54 8.76 -3.05
C PRO A 44 -4.02 8.96 -1.62
N PHE A 45 -3.56 7.89 -0.97
CA PHE A 45 -2.99 7.97 0.37
C PHE A 45 -1.75 8.87 0.40
N TYR A 46 -0.81 8.68 -0.54
CA TYR A 46 0.41 9.50 -0.63
C TYR A 46 0.09 10.98 -0.87
N ARG A 47 -0.91 11.28 -1.71
CA ARG A 47 -1.37 12.66 -1.92
C ARG A 47 -1.80 13.30 -0.60
N ILE A 48 -2.67 12.62 0.17
CA ILE A 48 -3.13 13.14 1.47
C ILE A 48 -1.96 13.24 2.44
N TYR A 49 -1.11 12.24 2.50
CA TYR A 49 0.09 12.24 3.36
C TYR A 49 0.96 13.48 3.12
N CYS A 50 1.17 13.87 1.87
CA CYS A 50 1.94 15.06 1.53
C CYS A 50 1.17 16.36 1.77
N THR A 51 -0.09 16.45 1.34
CA THR A 51 -0.89 17.69 1.44
C THR A 51 -1.22 18.06 2.87
N LYS A 52 -1.44 17.06 3.75
CA LYS A 52 -1.69 17.28 5.19
C LYS A 52 -0.41 17.30 6.02
N MET A 53 0.77 17.18 5.38
CA MET A 53 2.09 17.19 6.03
C MET A 53 2.24 16.15 7.14
N LEU A 54 1.66 14.95 6.97
CA LEU A 54 1.63 13.88 7.98
C LEU A 54 3.01 13.32 8.36
N SER A 55 4.06 13.68 7.63
CA SER A 55 5.45 13.39 8.01
C SER A 55 5.90 14.15 9.25
N THR A 56 5.37 15.36 9.47
CA THR A 56 5.76 16.27 10.55
C THR A 56 4.61 16.59 11.50
N ARG A 57 3.38 16.58 11.00
CA ARG A 57 2.18 16.89 11.74
C ARG A 57 1.56 15.62 12.36
N LYS A 58 0.97 15.75 13.55
CA LYS A 58 0.24 14.65 14.18
C LYS A 58 -1.11 14.43 13.47
N LEU A 59 -1.60 13.18 13.47
CA LEU A 59 -2.94 12.88 12.94
C LEU A 59 -4.01 13.66 13.73
N THR A 60 -3.88 13.72 15.03
CA THR A 60 -4.83 14.39 15.95
C THR A 60 -4.85 15.92 15.82
N ASP A 61 -3.89 16.53 15.09
CA ASP A 61 -3.92 17.95 14.75
C ASP A 61 -4.83 18.27 13.55
N LEU A 62 -5.36 17.24 12.87
CA LEU A 62 -6.29 17.38 11.78
C LEU A 62 -7.73 17.49 12.27
N SER A 63 -8.63 18.02 11.44
CA SER A 63 -10.06 17.98 11.73
C SER A 63 -10.58 16.53 11.68
N ILE A 64 -11.70 16.26 12.32
CA ILE A 64 -12.34 14.94 12.30
C ILE A 64 -12.70 14.52 10.89
N GLU A 65 -13.13 15.45 10.05
CA GLU A 65 -13.48 15.21 8.65
C GLU A 65 -12.25 14.78 7.85
N GLU A 66 -11.11 15.43 8.08
CA GLU A 66 -9.84 15.07 7.44
C GLU A 66 -9.34 13.68 7.88
N ILE A 67 -9.51 13.37 9.16
CA ILE A 67 -9.16 12.04 9.69
C ILE A 67 -10.07 10.98 9.07
N LYS A 68 -11.37 11.22 8.98
CA LYS A 68 -12.33 10.33 8.31
C LYS A 68 -11.97 10.09 6.86
N GLU A 69 -11.63 11.14 6.10
CA GLU A 69 -11.19 11.02 4.70
C GLU A 69 -10.03 10.02 4.55
N ILE A 70 -9.04 10.08 5.46
CA ILE A 70 -7.91 9.16 5.47
C ILE A 70 -8.38 7.72 5.73
N PHE A 71 -9.21 7.51 6.75
CA PHE A 71 -9.72 6.18 7.09
C PHE A 71 -10.65 5.63 6.02
N ASP A 72 -11.44 6.46 5.34
CA ASP A 72 -12.31 6.05 4.24
C ASP A 72 -11.50 5.54 3.03
N ILE A 73 -10.40 6.21 2.68
CA ILE A 73 -9.50 5.72 1.63
C ILE A 73 -8.92 4.37 2.02
N LEU A 74 -8.48 4.19 3.26
CA LEU A 74 -7.87 2.95 3.72
C LEU A 74 -8.90 1.82 3.82
N SER A 75 -10.08 2.07 4.39
CA SER A 75 -11.12 1.05 4.58
C SER A 75 -11.70 0.56 3.25
N ASN A 76 -11.99 1.49 2.31
CA ASN A 76 -12.54 1.14 1.01
C ASN A 76 -11.57 0.36 0.14
N ASN A 77 -10.27 0.45 0.42
CA ASN A 77 -9.21 -0.17 -0.34
C ASN A 77 -8.35 -1.14 0.49
N LEU A 78 -8.88 -1.64 1.61
CA LEU A 78 -8.15 -2.48 2.56
C LEU A 78 -7.55 -3.73 1.91
N HIS A 79 -8.25 -4.32 0.94
CA HIS A 79 -7.83 -5.52 0.20
C HIS A 79 -6.58 -5.30 -0.67
N TYR A 80 -6.18 -4.05 -0.93
CA TYR A 80 -4.95 -3.71 -1.63
C TYR A 80 -3.72 -3.58 -0.71
N LEU A 81 -3.92 -3.50 0.61
CA LEU A 81 -2.82 -3.46 1.57
C LEU A 81 -2.12 -4.83 1.67
N GLU A 82 -0.83 -4.83 1.96
CA GLU A 82 -0.11 -6.03 2.38
C GLU A 82 -0.65 -6.53 3.74
N THR A 83 -0.57 -7.83 4.00
CA THR A 83 -1.15 -8.47 5.20
C THR A 83 -0.73 -7.77 6.50
N ILE A 84 0.54 -7.43 6.63
CA ILE A 84 1.06 -6.74 7.83
C ILE A 84 0.42 -5.36 7.99
N ALA A 85 0.21 -4.64 6.89
CA ALA A 85 -0.43 -3.33 6.92
C ALA A 85 -1.94 -3.44 7.21
N GLN A 86 -2.61 -4.51 6.76
CA GLN A 86 -4.01 -4.79 7.12
C GLN A 86 -4.17 -5.02 8.63
N ASP A 87 -3.32 -5.85 9.23
CA ASP A 87 -3.34 -6.11 10.68
C ASP A 87 -3.05 -4.83 11.47
N CYS A 88 -2.07 -4.04 11.00
CA CYS A 88 -1.77 -2.74 11.59
C CYS A 88 -2.96 -1.79 11.49
N TYR A 89 -3.66 -1.74 10.34
CA TYR A 89 -4.85 -0.92 10.15
C TYR A 89 -5.96 -1.27 11.14
N CYS A 90 -6.25 -2.56 11.35
CA CYS A 90 -7.25 -3.00 12.32
C CYS A 90 -6.94 -2.49 13.73
N ASN A 91 -5.67 -2.53 14.12
CA ASN A 91 -5.23 -2.01 15.42
C ASN A 91 -5.38 -0.47 15.51
N VAL A 92 -4.96 0.25 14.47
CA VAL A 92 -5.09 1.72 14.40
C VAL A 92 -6.55 2.16 14.46
N TYR A 93 -7.42 1.47 13.70
CA TYR A 93 -8.85 1.77 13.71
C TYR A 93 -9.50 1.56 15.08
N ARG A 94 -9.11 0.50 15.80
CA ARG A 94 -9.57 0.27 17.18
C ARG A 94 -9.13 1.40 18.12
N VAL A 95 -7.86 1.84 18.02
CA VAL A 95 -7.36 2.96 18.82
C VAL A 95 -8.08 4.26 18.48
N TYR A 96 -8.35 4.48 17.18
CA TYR A 96 -9.13 5.63 16.71
C TYR A 96 -10.55 5.65 17.27
N ALA A 97 -11.25 4.52 17.24
CA ALA A 97 -12.59 4.40 17.82
C ALA A 97 -12.58 4.72 19.33
N THR A 98 -11.61 4.16 20.08
CA THR A 98 -11.45 4.44 21.51
C THR A 98 -11.17 5.93 21.78
N TRP A 99 -10.35 6.56 20.93
CA TRP A 99 -10.04 7.98 21.05
C TRP A 99 -11.29 8.87 20.82
N ILE A 100 -12.14 8.54 19.84
CA ILE A 100 -13.42 9.24 19.61
C ILE A 100 -14.35 9.04 20.82
N ASP A 101 -14.53 7.80 21.29
CA ASP A 101 -15.44 7.46 22.38
C ASP A 101 -15.03 8.13 23.70
N SER A 102 -13.73 8.33 23.94
CA SER A 102 -13.21 9.03 25.10
C SER A 102 -13.40 10.56 25.06
N SER A 103 -14.14 11.07 24.08
CA SER A 103 -14.38 12.50 23.86
C SER A 103 -13.08 13.32 23.74
N PHE A 104 -12.05 12.73 23.16
CA PHE A 104 -10.73 13.34 22.87
C PHE A 104 -9.93 13.75 24.14
N SER A 105 -10.29 13.23 25.32
CA SER A 105 -9.84 13.79 26.61
C SER A 105 -8.54 13.21 27.16
N SER A 106 -8.02 12.11 26.60
CA SER A 106 -6.81 11.46 27.12
C SER A 106 -5.59 11.73 26.22
N VAL A 107 -4.60 12.41 26.76
CA VAL A 107 -3.28 12.62 26.11
C VAL A 107 -2.62 11.27 25.76
N GLU A 108 -2.89 10.23 26.56
CA GLU A 108 -2.34 8.91 26.32
C GLU A 108 -2.97 8.26 25.08
N SER A 109 -4.30 8.31 24.91
CA SER A 109 -5.00 7.80 23.73
C SER A 109 -4.61 8.55 22.46
N GLU A 110 -4.42 9.88 22.55
CA GLU A 110 -3.91 10.70 21.47
C GLU A 110 -2.51 10.27 21.01
N ASN A 111 -1.60 10.10 21.96
CA ASN A 111 -0.23 9.65 21.67
C ASN A 111 -0.21 8.25 21.09
N GLN A 112 -1.05 7.34 21.59
CA GLN A 112 -1.17 5.99 21.07
C GLN A 112 -1.69 5.98 19.65
N LEU A 113 -2.72 6.80 19.33
CA LEU A 113 -3.26 6.94 17.99
C LEU A 113 -2.21 7.46 17.02
N ASN A 114 -1.52 8.55 17.38
CA ASN A 114 -0.48 9.15 16.55
C ASN A 114 0.69 8.19 16.29
N TYR A 115 1.10 7.42 17.30
CA TYR A 115 2.15 6.42 17.17
C TYR A 115 1.73 5.27 16.24
N SER A 116 0.56 4.68 16.50
CA SER A 116 0.04 3.55 15.71
C SER A 116 -0.20 3.95 14.25
N PHE A 117 -0.76 5.14 14.00
CA PHE A 117 -0.94 5.67 12.66
C PHE A 117 0.40 5.95 11.96
N GLY A 118 1.41 6.42 12.69
CA GLY A 118 2.76 6.60 12.15
C GLY A 118 3.38 5.29 11.67
N LEU A 119 3.20 4.19 12.42
CA LEU A 119 3.64 2.86 12.00
C LEU A 119 2.91 2.40 10.74
N LEU A 120 1.59 2.52 10.70
CA LEU A 120 0.78 2.17 9.52
C LEU A 120 1.21 2.98 8.28
N SER A 121 1.37 4.29 8.44
CA SER A 121 1.80 5.18 7.35
C SER A 121 3.17 4.77 6.80
N ASN A 122 4.13 4.42 7.66
CA ASN A 122 5.44 3.95 7.24
C ASN A 122 5.36 2.64 6.45
N LEU A 123 4.51 1.68 6.88
CA LEU A 123 4.29 0.44 6.15
C LEU A 123 3.72 0.71 4.75
N ILE A 124 2.68 1.54 4.66
CA ILE A 124 2.06 1.91 3.37
C ILE A 124 3.07 2.60 2.45
N LEU A 125 3.87 3.53 2.96
CA LEU A 125 4.87 4.23 2.18
C LEU A 125 6.01 3.33 1.69
N LEU A 126 6.42 2.35 2.50
CA LEU A 126 7.40 1.34 2.09
C LEU A 126 6.86 0.45 0.96
N ASP A 127 5.60 0.02 1.06
CA ASP A 127 4.96 -0.79 0.03
C ASP A 127 4.69 0.03 -1.25
N TYR A 128 4.34 1.31 -1.12
CA TYR A 128 4.25 2.23 -2.24
C TYR A 128 5.56 2.28 -3.05
N ARG A 129 6.70 2.44 -2.37
CA ARG A 129 8.02 2.42 -3.03
C ARG A 129 8.31 1.10 -3.74
N LYS A 130 8.01 -0.04 -3.09
CA LYS A 130 8.18 -1.36 -3.70
C LYS A 130 7.37 -1.49 -4.99
N LEU A 131 6.11 -1.03 -4.96
CA LEU A 131 5.22 -1.07 -6.12
C LEU A 131 5.71 -0.15 -7.25
N LEU A 132 6.16 1.06 -6.94
CA LEU A 132 6.74 1.97 -7.95
C LEU A 132 7.92 1.32 -8.66
N ARG A 133 8.86 0.69 -7.94
CA ARG A 133 9.99 -0.05 -8.52
C ARG A 133 9.51 -1.18 -9.42
N LYS A 134 8.53 -1.95 -8.96
CA LYS A 134 7.98 -3.07 -9.70
C LYS A 134 7.31 -2.64 -11.00
N CYS A 135 6.66 -1.47 -10.98
CA CYS A 135 6.03 -0.85 -12.15
C CYS A 135 7.00 0.02 -12.98
N CYS A 136 8.30 0.04 -12.66
CA CYS A 136 9.32 0.87 -13.32
C CYS A 136 8.97 2.37 -13.31
N LEU A 137 8.31 2.85 -12.25
CA LEU A 137 7.94 4.25 -12.05
C LEU A 137 8.97 4.97 -11.16
N PRO A 138 9.15 6.30 -11.32
CA PRO A 138 10.08 7.08 -10.50
C PRO A 138 9.64 7.09 -9.04
N GLU A 139 10.61 6.96 -8.12
CA GLU A 139 10.38 6.99 -6.69
C GLU A 139 10.46 8.43 -6.15
N PRO A 140 9.48 8.89 -5.37
CA PRO A 140 9.60 10.14 -4.65
C PRO A 140 10.60 10.01 -3.48
N LEU A 141 11.22 11.12 -3.08
CA LEU A 141 12.00 11.22 -1.86
C LEU A 141 11.02 11.18 -0.67
N LEU A 142 10.84 10.00 -0.08
CA LEU A 142 9.96 9.81 1.08
C LEU A 142 10.69 10.22 2.36
N GLN A 143 10.13 11.17 3.09
CA GLN A 143 10.48 11.42 4.48
C GLN A 143 9.64 10.48 5.36
N LEU A 144 10.22 9.37 5.78
CA LEU A 144 9.60 8.49 6.76
C LEU A 144 9.56 9.20 8.12
N THR A 145 8.45 9.09 8.82
CA THR A 145 8.30 9.69 10.16
C THR A 145 9.28 9.00 11.12
N SER A 146 10.31 9.72 11.53
CA SER A 146 11.24 9.30 12.59
C SER A 146 10.62 9.61 13.96
N ARG A 147 9.53 8.91 14.33
CA ARG A 147 8.96 9.04 15.67
C ARG A 147 9.70 8.08 16.60
N LYS A 148 10.44 8.64 17.56
CA LYS A 148 11.04 7.85 18.63
C LYS A 148 9.94 7.17 19.45
N PRO A 149 10.13 5.89 19.85
CA PRO A 149 9.19 5.23 20.76
C PRO A 149 9.10 6.04 22.07
N LEU A 150 7.89 6.11 22.61
CA LEU A 150 7.64 6.68 23.93
C LEU A 150 8.57 5.98 24.94
N GLN A 151 9.52 6.72 25.49
CA GLN A 151 10.24 6.27 26.68
C GLN A 151 9.22 6.22 27.83
N LYS A 152 9.05 5.02 28.40
CA LYS A 152 8.28 4.80 29.63
C LYS A 152 8.99 5.41 30.83
#